data_866e1cfed42a5fab7762eb8aca4ec9e2
#
_entry.id   866e1cfed42a5fab7762eb8aca4ec9e2
#
_cell.length_a   1.000
_cell.length_b   1.000
_cell.length_c   1.000
_cell.angle_alpha   90.00
_cell.angle_beta   90.00
_cell.angle_gamma   90.00
#
_symmetry.space_group_name_H-M   'P 1'
#
loop_
_entity.id
_entity.type
_entity.pdbx_description
1 polymer ?
#
loop_
_entity_poly.entity_id
_entity_poly.type
_entity_poly.pdbx_seq_one_letter_code
_entity_poly.pdbx_strand_id
1 'polypeptide(L)'
;DLPVAEEAARTAEAFGNRVERVHDVGVAGLHRLLSRVDLLNKARVIIAVAGMDGALPSVLAGLVACPVIAVPCSVGYGANFGGVAPLLTMLNSCSAGVTVVNIDNGFGAAAAASLINHPAPLGVPSEIASQPPTPSSSRSDQLISQEREEGSSHG
;
A
#
# COMPACT_ATOMS: atom_id res chain seq x y z
N ASP A 1 -15.65 10.32 3.19
CA ASP A 1 -14.65 9.35 3.66
C ASP A 1 -15.29 8.09 4.28
N LEU A 2 -16.44 8.23 4.99
CA LEU A 2 -17.08 7.10 5.69
C LEU A 2 -17.36 5.88 4.79
N PRO A 3 -17.88 5.99 3.57
CA PRO A 3 -18.11 4.81 2.72
C PRO A 3 -16.82 4.03 2.43
N VAL A 4 -15.72 4.73 2.17
CA VAL A 4 -14.40 4.12 1.91
C VAL A 4 -13.82 3.49 3.17
N ALA A 5 -13.99 4.16 4.32
CA ALA A 5 -13.57 3.62 5.60
C ALA A 5 -14.35 2.35 5.99
N GLU A 6 -15.66 2.33 5.73
CA GLU A 6 -16.50 1.14 5.96
C GLU A 6 -16.20 0.01 4.98
N GLU A 7 -15.88 0.30 3.73
CA GLU A 7 -15.40 -0.72 2.79
C GLU A 7 -14.12 -1.37 3.34
N ALA A 8 -13.15 -0.56 3.76
CA ALA A 8 -11.91 -1.08 4.33
C ALA A 8 -12.17 -1.92 5.58
N ALA A 9 -13.01 -1.43 6.49
CA ALA A 9 -13.31 -2.12 7.74
C ALA A 9 -13.99 -3.47 7.51
N ARG A 10 -15.05 -3.51 6.70
CA ARG A 10 -15.79 -4.75 6.39
C ARG A 10 -14.93 -5.75 5.62
N THR A 11 -14.10 -5.28 4.70
CA THR A 11 -13.17 -6.14 3.97
C THR A 11 -12.14 -6.75 4.92
N ALA A 12 -11.55 -5.95 5.82
CA ALA A 12 -10.61 -6.45 6.81
C ALA A 12 -11.26 -7.47 7.76
N GLU A 13 -12.50 -7.24 8.20
CA GLU A 13 -13.27 -8.20 9.01
C GLU A 13 -13.53 -9.51 8.24
N ALA A 14 -13.90 -9.43 6.97
CA ALA A 14 -14.09 -10.60 6.10
C ALA A 14 -12.81 -11.42 5.92
N PHE A 15 -11.64 -10.78 6.00
CA PHE A 15 -10.32 -11.44 6.00
C PHE A 15 -9.89 -11.94 7.39
N GLY A 16 -10.79 -11.93 8.38
CA GLY A 16 -10.55 -12.46 9.72
C GLY A 16 -9.77 -11.54 10.65
N ASN A 17 -9.69 -10.26 10.34
CA ASN A 17 -9.04 -9.28 11.21
C ASN A 17 -10.02 -8.73 12.25
N ARG A 18 -9.51 -8.46 13.46
CA ARG A 18 -10.21 -7.63 14.43
C ARG A 18 -10.03 -6.16 14.06
N VAL A 19 -11.12 -5.44 13.88
CA VAL A 19 -11.12 -4.03 13.44
C VAL A 19 -11.68 -3.13 14.54
N GLU A 20 -10.93 -2.09 14.86
CA GLU A 20 -11.39 -0.98 15.70
C GLU A 20 -11.61 0.25 14.80
N ARG A 21 -12.77 0.88 14.92
CA ARG A 21 -13.14 2.05 14.11
C ARG A 21 -12.99 3.34 14.91
N VAL A 22 -12.29 4.30 14.33
CA VAL A 22 -12.12 5.64 14.92
C VAL A 22 -12.62 6.65 13.88
N HIS A 23 -13.69 7.35 14.20
CA HIS A 23 -14.31 8.35 13.34
C HIS A 23 -14.11 9.76 13.88
N ASP A 24 -14.33 10.74 13.02
CA ASP A 24 -14.27 12.17 13.35
C ASP A 24 -12.95 12.61 14.00
N VAL A 25 -11.86 12.03 13.51
CA VAL A 25 -10.49 12.42 13.86
C VAL A 25 -9.80 13.00 12.63
N GLY A 26 -9.10 14.09 12.83
CA GLY A 26 -8.41 14.76 11.73
C GLY A 26 -7.49 15.87 12.24
N VAL A 27 -6.73 16.46 11.32
CA VAL A 27 -5.76 17.52 11.65
C VAL A 27 -6.45 18.77 12.19
N ALA A 28 -7.63 19.11 11.67
CA ALA A 28 -8.43 20.23 12.15
C ALA A 28 -8.99 20.05 13.57
N GLY A 29 -9.01 18.81 14.08
CA GLY A 29 -9.42 18.49 15.44
C GLY A 29 -8.39 17.60 16.13
N LEU A 30 -7.14 17.98 16.10
CA LEU A 30 -5.99 17.19 16.54
C LEU A 30 -6.16 16.64 17.97
N HIS A 31 -6.79 17.39 18.87
CA HIS A 31 -7.08 16.93 20.24
C HIS A 31 -7.92 15.64 20.28
N ARG A 32 -8.84 15.44 19.32
CA ARG A 32 -9.63 14.21 19.22
C ARG A 32 -8.78 13.03 18.81
N LEU A 33 -7.84 13.23 17.88
CA LEU A 33 -6.85 12.22 17.48
C LEU A 33 -5.94 11.87 18.66
N LEU A 34 -5.38 12.87 19.34
CA LEU A 34 -4.49 12.68 20.48
C LEU A 34 -5.15 11.91 21.63
N SER A 35 -6.46 12.12 21.88
CA SER A 35 -7.20 11.35 22.88
C SER A 35 -7.34 9.86 22.56
N ARG A 36 -7.01 9.42 21.34
CA ARG A 36 -7.06 8.02 20.88
C ARG A 36 -5.68 7.37 20.73
N VAL A 37 -4.60 8.07 21.05
CA VAL A 37 -3.23 7.57 20.84
C VAL A 37 -2.97 6.25 21.55
N ASP A 38 -3.48 6.05 22.75
CA ASP A 38 -3.32 4.78 23.48
C ASP A 38 -4.00 3.60 22.79
N LEU A 39 -5.13 3.85 22.13
CA LEU A 39 -5.81 2.84 21.31
C LEU A 39 -5.03 2.57 20.03
N LEU A 40 -4.58 3.62 19.35
CA LEU A 40 -3.84 3.54 18.07
C LEU A 40 -2.50 2.79 18.25
N ASN A 41 -1.81 2.99 19.35
CA ASN A 41 -0.56 2.30 19.67
C ASN A 41 -0.71 0.78 19.94
N LYS A 42 -1.93 0.28 20.10
CA LYS A 42 -2.22 -1.15 20.22
C LYS A 42 -2.42 -1.83 18.86
N ALA A 43 -2.56 -1.04 17.79
CA ALA A 43 -2.76 -1.56 16.44
C ALA A 43 -1.47 -2.16 15.88
N ARG A 44 -1.59 -3.21 15.09
CA ARG A 44 -0.49 -3.78 14.31
C ARG A 44 -0.31 -3.09 12.96
N VAL A 45 -1.38 -2.49 12.46
CA VAL A 45 -1.44 -1.70 11.23
C VAL A 45 -2.63 -0.76 11.34
N ILE A 46 -2.51 0.43 10.79
CA ILE A 46 -3.58 1.43 10.75
C ILE A 46 -3.93 1.72 9.28
N ILE A 47 -5.22 1.72 8.96
CA ILE A 47 -5.73 2.26 7.70
C ILE A 47 -6.24 3.67 7.98
N ALA A 48 -5.63 4.66 7.34
CA ALA A 48 -5.97 6.08 7.50
C ALA A 48 -6.66 6.59 6.23
N VAL A 49 -7.95 6.85 6.33
CA VAL A 49 -8.79 7.30 5.22
C VAL A 49 -9.00 8.81 5.35
N ALA A 50 -8.55 9.57 4.36
CA ALA A 50 -8.62 11.03 4.39
C ALA A 50 -8.80 11.64 3.00
N GLY A 51 -9.68 12.62 2.91
CA GLY A 51 -9.83 13.51 1.77
C GLY A 51 -9.12 14.86 1.99
N MET A 52 -9.61 15.89 1.35
CA MET A 52 -9.14 17.27 1.46
C MET A 52 -7.63 17.40 1.17
N ASP A 53 -6.86 17.79 2.18
CA ASP A 53 -5.40 17.94 2.11
C ASP A 53 -4.62 16.64 2.34
N GLY A 54 -5.26 15.58 2.80
CA GLY A 54 -4.61 14.28 3.03
C GLY A 54 -3.56 14.26 4.13
N ALA A 55 -3.57 15.20 5.08
CA ALA A 55 -2.51 15.33 6.07
C ALA A 55 -2.59 14.32 7.24
N LEU A 56 -3.75 13.71 7.47
CA LEU A 56 -3.98 12.79 8.59
C LEU A 56 -2.99 11.62 8.65
N PRO A 57 -2.67 10.89 7.56
CA PRO A 57 -1.72 9.79 7.62
C PRO A 57 -0.31 10.19 8.06
N SER A 58 0.16 11.37 7.66
CA SER A 58 1.47 11.88 8.07
C SER A 58 1.53 12.14 9.57
N VAL A 59 0.47 12.70 10.13
CA VAL A 59 0.37 12.95 11.58
C VAL A 59 0.29 11.63 12.35
N LEU A 60 -0.53 10.69 11.88
CA LEU A 60 -0.64 9.36 12.49
C LEU A 60 0.71 8.64 12.52
N ALA A 61 1.42 8.60 11.39
CA ALA A 61 2.72 7.94 11.32
C ALA A 61 3.80 8.58 12.20
N GLY A 62 3.62 9.86 12.56
CA GLY A 62 4.47 10.51 13.57
C GLY A 62 4.10 10.17 15.02
N LEU A 63 2.95 9.57 15.26
CA LEU A 63 2.44 9.26 16.60
C LEU A 63 2.48 7.78 16.96
N VAL A 64 2.60 6.89 15.96
CA VAL A 64 2.53 5.44 16.16
C VAL A 64 3.77 4.74 15.61
N ALA A 65 4.04 3.53 16.11
CA ALA A 65 5.18 2.73 15.65
C ALA A 65 4.79 1.67 14.59
N CYS A 66 3.48 1.49 14.31
CA CYS A 66 3.01 0.52 13.33
C CYS A 66 2.89 1.14 11.92
N PRO A 67 2.88 0.31 10.84
CA PRO A 67 2.63 0.79 9.50
C PRO A 67 1.29 1.50 9.36
N VAL A 68 1.26 2.59 8.57
CA VAL A 68 0.05 3.35 8.23
C VAL A 68 -0.21 3.21 6.74
N ILE A 69 -1.36 2.63 6.40
CA ILE A 69 -1.84 2.53 5.01
C ILE A 69 -2.78 3.71 4.78
N ALA A 70 -2.36 4.61 3.92
CA ALA A 70 -3.10 5.83 3.60
C ALA A 70 -4.02 5.63 2.41
N VAL A 71 -5.29 5.99 2.57
CA VAL A 71 -6.31 5.92 1.52
C VAL A 71 -6.77 7.34 1.20
N PRO A 72 -6.35 7.91 0.07
CA PRO A 72 -6.86 9.19 -0.38
C PRO A 72 -8.32 9.06 -0.83
N CYS A 73 -9.17 10.05 -0.49
CA CYS A 73 -10.57 10.06 -0.87
C CYS A 73 -10.85 11.09 -1.96
N SER A 74 -11.71 10.71 -2.91
CA SER A 74 -12.20 11.61 -3.96
C SER A 74 -13.16 12.68 -3.43
N VAL A 75 -13.77 12.43 -2.27
CA VAL A 75 -14.70 13.36 -1.63
C VAL A 75 -13.97 14.58 -1.10
N GLY A 76 -14.37 15.75 -1.56
CA GLY A 76 -13.78 17.02 -1.17
C GLY A 76 -14.30 18.17 -2.02
N TYR A 77 -13.82 19.37 -1.76
CA TYR A 77 -14.15 20.57 -2.53
C TYR A 77 -12.88 21.36 -2.85
N GLY A 78 -13.01 22.43 -3.64
CA GLY A 78 -11.88 23.28 -4.03
C GLY A 78 -10.86 22.52 -4.89
N ALA A 79 -9.60 22.61 -4.54
CA ALA A 79 -8.49 22.01 -5.28
C ALA A 79 -8.25 20.51 -4.96
N ASN A 80 -9.28 19.78 -4.53
CA ASN A 80 -9.17 18.35 -4.26
C ASN A 80 -8.93 17.51 -5.53
N PHE A 81 -9.40 17.97 -6.70
CA PHE A 81 -9.26 17.30 -8.01
C PHE A 81 -9.63 15.80 -7.96
N GLY A 82 -10.77 15.47 -7.34
CA GLY A 82 -11.24 14.08 -7.27
C GLY A 82 -10.30 13.15 -6.50
N GLY A 83 -9.60 13.66 -5.48
CA GLY A 83 -8.70 12.89 -4.64
C GLY A 83 -7.22 12.97 -5.01
N VAL A 84 -6.87 13.68 -6.11
CA VAL A 84 -5.46 13.84 -6.53
C VAL A 84 -4.66 14.64 -5.50
N ALA A 85 -5.23 15.70 -4.93
CA ALA A 85 -4.54 16.50 -3.92
C ALA A 85 -4.16 15.66 -2.68
N PRO A 86 -5.08 14.94 -2.01
CA PRO A 86 -4.70 14.07 -0.90
C PRO A 86 -3.76 12.95 -1.32
N LEU A 87 -3.90 12.36 -2.52
CA LEU A 87 -2.99 11.34 -3.03
C LEU A 87 -1.55 11.87 -3.08
N LEU A 88 -1.33 13.03 -3.68
CA LEU A 88 0.00 13.63 -3.80
C LEU A 88 0.57 14.01 -2.43
N THR A 89 -0.24 14.53 -1.51
CA THR A 89 0.18 14.82 -0.14
C THR A 89 0.64 13.55 0.58
N MET A 90 -0.13 12.47 0.49
CA MET A 90 0.19 11.20 1.13
C MET A 90 1.45 10.56 0.55
N LEU A 91 1.61 10.59 -0.79
CA LEU A 91 2.81 10.09 -1.48
C LEU A 91 4.07 10.90 -1.12
N ASN A 92 3.91 12.18 -0.79
CA ASN A 92 5.01 13.08 -0.42
C ASN A 92 5.19 13.21 1.11
N SER A 93 4.63 12.29 1.89
CA SER A 93 4.77 12.29 3.35
C SER A 93 6.23 12.11 3.76
N CYS A 94 6.72 12.94 4.68
CA CYS A 94 8.05 12.78 5.29
C CYS A 94 8.05 11.78 6.46
N SER A 95 6.87 11.35 6.92
CA SER A 95 6.77 10.37 8.00
C SER A 95 7.07 8.97 7.49
N ALA A 96 8.01 8.27 8.13
CA ALA A 96 8.33 6.89 7.80
C ALA A 96 7.14 5.96 8.11
N GLY A 97 6.98 4.89 7.31
CA GLY A 97 5.93 3.88 7.53
C GLY A 97 4.58 4.20 6.89
N VAL A 98 4.45 5.30 6.14
CA VAL A 98 3.27 5.59 5.31
C VAL A 98 3.40 4.87 3.97
N THR A 99 2.41 4.05 3.65
CA THR A 99 2.19 3.44 2.34
C THR A 99 0.86 3.92 1.79
N VAL A 100 0.77 4.18 0.50
CA VAL A 100 -0.41 4.79 -0.12
C VAL A 100 -1.04 3.82 -1.11
N VAL A 101 -2.35 3.65 -1.03
CA VAL A 101 -3.14 2.94 -2.04
C VAL A 101 -3.81 3.93 -2.99
N ASN A 102 -4.50 3.41 -4.01
CA ASN A 102 -5.21 4.25 -4.96
C ASN A 102 -6.38 5.03 -4.30
N ILE A 103 -6.86 6.05 -4.98
CA ILE A 103 -8.01 6.87 -4.54
C ILE A 103 -9.24 5.97 -4.32
N ASP A 104 -9.94 6.17 -3.20
CA ASP A 104 -11.14 5.44 -2.78
C ASP A 104 -10.97 3.91 -2.67
N ASN A 105 -9.74 3.41 -2.57
CA ASN A 105 -9.45 1.98 -2.55
C ASN A 105 -9.40 1.42 -1.12
N GLY A 106 -10.54 1.37 -0.45
CA GLY A 106 -10.68 0.74 0.87
C GLY A 106 -10.36 -0.75 0.84
N PHE A 107 -10.80 -1.44 -0.21
CA PHE A 107 -10.50 -2.87 -0.41
C PHE A 107 -8.99 -3.15 -0.47
N GLY A 108 -8.24 -2.42 -1.30
CA GLY A 108 -6.80 -2.60 -1.43
C GLY A 108 -6.05 -2.32 -0.13
N ALA A 109 -6.49 -1.30 0.62
CA ALA A 109 -5.92 -1.01 1.94
C ALA A 109 -6.17 -2.15 2.93
N ALA A 110 -7.38 -2.71 2.97
CA ALA A 110 -7.72 -3.82 3.84
C ALA A 110 -6.94 -5.10 3.49
N ALA A 111 -6.77 -5.37 2.19
CA ALA A 111 -5.98 -6.51 1.72
C ALA A 111 -4.51 -6.39 2.17
N ALA A 112 -3.89 -5.24 1.96
CA ALA A 112 -2.52 -4.97 2.42
C ALA A 112 -2.40 -5.04 3.95
N ALA A 113 -3.34 -4.44 4.67
CA ALA A 113 -3.38 -4.51 6.14
C ALA A 113 -3.49 -5.95 6.65
N SER A 114 -4.32 -6.76 5.99
CA SER A 114 -4.50 -8.17 6.36
C SER A 114 -3.22 -8.98 6.19
N LEU A 115 -2.46 -8.76 5.10
CA LEU A 115 -1.17 -9.40 4.88
C LEU A 115 -0.13 -9.01 5.95
N ILE A 116 -0.14 -7.75 6.40
CA ILE A 116 0.72 -7.28 7.50
C ILE A 116 0.30 -7.93 8.82
N ASN A 117 -1.00 -8.04 9.08
CA ASN A 117 -1.53 -8.58 10.32
C ASN A 117 -1.42 -10.10 10.42
N HIS A 118 -1.47 -10.81 9.29
CA HIS A 118 -1.33 -12.26 9.17
C HIS A 118 -0.14 -12.61 8.25
N PRO A 119 1.11 -12.34 8.67
CA PRO A 119 2.26 -12.67 7.84
C PRO A 119 2.31 -14.19 7.60
N ALA A 120 2.45 -14.57 6.34
CA ALA A 120 2.72 -15.97 6.00
C ALA A 120 4.02 -16.43 6.68
N PRO A 121 4.13 -17.72 7.05
CA PRO A 121 5.39 -18.27 7.52
C PRO A 121 6.48 -17.98 6.50
N LEU A 122 7.62 -17.40 6.93
CA LEU A 122 8.79 -17.19 6.09
C LEU A 122 9.39 -18.58 5.76
N GLY A 123 8.82 -19.27 4.80
CA GLY A 123 9.34 -20.51 4.24
C GLY A 123 9.29 -20.38 2.73
N VAL A 124 10.45 -20.37 2.08
CA VAL A 124 10.50 -20.64 0.64
C VAL A 124 10.01 -22.07 0.47
N PRO A 125 8.97 -22.36 -0.34
CA PRO A 125 8.58 -23.73 -0.62
C PRO A 125 9.81 -24.49 -1.12
N SER A 126 10.09 -25.65 -0.52
CA SER A 126 11.27 -26.46 -0.86
C SER A 126 11.36 -26.81 -2.34
N GLU A 127 10.26 -26.78 -3.06
CA GLU A 127 10.18 -27.00 -4.49
C GLU A 127 10.83 -25.88 -5.33
N ILE A 128 10.84 -24.62 -4.85
CA ILE A 128 11.52 -23.52 -5.57
C ILE A 128 13.03 -23.56 -5.31
N ALA A 129 13.46 -24.00 -4.13
CA ALA A 129 14.87 -24.10 -3.77
C ALA A 129 15.60 -25.24 -4.51
N SER A 130 14.89 -26.21 -5.07
CA SER A 130 15.44 -27.37 -5.76
C SER A 130 15.50 -27.23 -7.30
N GLN A 131 14.98 -26.15 -7.88
CA GLN A 131 15.10 -25.91 -9.31
C GLN A 131 16.51 -25.39 -9.62
N PRO A 132 17.29 -26.07 -10.47
CA PRO A 132 18.54 -25.52 -10.97
C PRO A 132 18.25 -24.22 -11.74
N PRO A 133 19.15 -23.25 -11.70
CA PRO A 133 18.96 -22.01 -12.44
C PRO A 133 18.73 -22.35 -13.92
N THR A 134 17.62 -21.91 -14.47
CA THR A 134 17.37 -21.99 -15.91
C THR A 134 18.51 -21.28 -16.62
N PRO A 135 19.21 -21.91 -17.56
CA PRO A 135 20.26 -21.23 -18.32
C PRO A 135 19.61 -20.03 -19.01
N SER A 136 20.10 -18.84 -18.70
CA SER A 136 19.73 -17.63 -19.41
C SER A 136 20.21 -17.78 -20.86
N SER A 137 19.32 -18.23 -21.76
CA SER A 137 19.58 -18.09 -23.18
C SER A 137 19.57 -16.60 -23.49
N SER A 138 20.75 -15.99 -23.51
CA SER A 138 20.87 -14.61 -23.92
C SER A 138 20.49 -14.54 -25.41
N ARG A 139 19.52 -13.70 -25.73
CA ARG A 139 19.09 -13.41 -27.11
C ARG A 139 20.22 -13.02 -28.04
N SER A 140 21.38 -12.65 -27.48
CA SER A 140 22.63 -12.34 -28.19
C SER A 140 23.28 -13.54 -28.88
N ASP A 141 23.13 -14.75 -28.34
CA ASP A 141 23.79 -15.93 -28.91
C ASP A 141 23.06 -16.49 -30.14
N GLN A 142 21.77 -16.20 -30.28
CA GLN A 142 20.98 -16.60 -31.47
C GLN A 142 21.21 -15.70 -32.69
N LEU A 143 21.51 -14.40 -32.46
CA LEU A 143 21.80 -13.49 -33.58
C LEU A 143 23.17 -13.73 -34.25
N ILE A 144 24.17 -14.14 -33.44
CA ILE A 144 25.52 -14.42 -33.94
C ILE A 144 25.57 -15.71 -34.77
N SER A 145 24.67 -16.68 -34.53
CA SER A 145 24.58 -17.92 -35.29
C SER A 145 23.95 -17.71 -36.67
N GLN A 146 23.01 -16.79 -36.82
CA GLN A 146 22.36 -16.53 -38.12
C GLN A 146 23.25 -15.77 -39.10
N GLU A 147 24.08 -14.82 -38.60
CA GLU A 147 25.01 -14.09 -39.49
C GLU A 147 26.18 -14.93 -40.05
N ARG A 148 26.46 -16.11 -39.44
CA ARG A 148 27.51 -17.03 -39.96
C ARG A 148 27.03 -17.94 -41.06
N GLU A 149 25.74 -18.23 -41.18
CA GLU A 149 25.19 -19.07 -42.22
C GLU A 149 24.92 -18.32 -43.54
N GLU A 150 24.63 -17.02 -43.46
CA GLU A 150 24.39 -16.20 -44.67
C GLU A 150 25.69 -15.72 -45.37
N GLY A 151 26.82 -15.71 -44.65
CA GLY A 151 28.12 -15.30 -45.19
C GLY A 151 28.87 -16.36 -46.03
N SER A 152 28.37 -17.63 -46.10
CA SER A 152 29.09 -18.76 -46.77
C SER A 152 28.57 -19.14 -48.15
N SER A 153 27.62 -18.38 -48.74
CA SER A 153 27.01 -18.78 -50.04
C SER A 153 27.35 -17.83 -51.21
N HIS A 154 28.36 -16.98 -51.10
CA HIS A 154 28.87 -16.21 -52.25
C HIS A 154 30.40 -16.25 -52.23
N GLY A 155 30.96 -17.26 -52.96
CA GLY A 155 32.34 -17.40 -53.30
C GLY A 155 32.50 -18.49 -54.31
#